data_896e751e352b3878087f4a3bfea2730a
#
_entry.id   896e751e352b3878087f4a3bfea2730a
#
_cell.length_a   1.000
_cell.length_b   1.000
_cell.length_c   1.000
_cell.angle_alpha   90.00
_cell.angle_beta   90.00
_cell.angle_gamma   90.00
#
_symmetry.space_group_name_H-M   'P 1'
#
loop_
_entity.id
_entity.type
_entity.pdbx_description
1 polymer ?
#
loop_
_entity_poly.entity_id
_entity_poly.type
_entity_poly.pdbx_seq_one_letter_code
_entity_poly.pdbx_strand_id
1 'polypeptide(L)'
;MKLTQTVAAATAPITLAEARSWLSMQSGVTDDDVALTAIILEVTAYLEQRLNGRKLISQTWSIQLDADEVGTEIHLPILPMVSVTSIKTTDDAGDESTVDAANYQYRIGQSPRIVLSPSGSWPTMRTYDSMLITAVFGYGAAANLPDDLVQLVKDLTLFRYSSKGSGVTQTVSGQVMSVPNVTERQITALRVEPWR
;
A
#
# COMPACT_ATOMS: atom_id res chain seq x y z
N MET A 1 9.97 -14.51 3.10
CA MET A 1 8.67 -13.78 3.10
C MET A 1 8.23 -13.45 1.68
N LYS A 2 6.99 -13.81 1.27
CA LYS A 2 6.39 -13.54 -0.03
C LYS A 2 5.09 -12.74 0.15
N LEU A 3 4.91 -11.66 -0.62
CA LEU A 3 3.74 -10.78 -0.55
C LEU A 3 2.88 -10.94 -1.79
N THR A 4 1.59 -11.14 -1.61
CA THR A 4 0.63 -11.28 -2.71
C THR A 4 -0.61 -10.45 -2.41
N GLN A 5 -0.98 -9.55 -3.30
CA GLN A 5 -2.25 -8.82 -3.20
C GLN A 5 -3.39 -9.76 -3.60
N THR A 6 -4.35 -9.98 -2.68
CA THR A 6 -5.51 -10.85 -2.90
C THR A 6 -6.77 -10.06 -3.25
N VAL A 7 -6.91 -8.85 -2.69
CA VAL A 7 -7.99 -7.92 -3.05
C VAL A 7 -7.40 -6.55 -3.28
N ALA A 8 -7.59 -6.01 -4.47
CA ALA A 8 -7.15 -4.65 -4.81
C ALA A 8 -8.01 -3.59 -4.10
N ALA A 9 -7.48 -2.36 -4.04
CA ALA A 9 -8.25 -1.21 -3.58
C ALA A 9 -9.52 -1.02 -4.42
N ALA A 10 -10.66 -0.86 -3.75
CA ALA A 10 -11.96 -0.71 -4.42
C ALA A 10 -12.15 0.68 -5.06
N THR A 11 -11.43 1.69 -4.56
CA THR A 11 -11.53 3.08 -5.00
C THR A 11 -10.14 3.69 -5.16
N ALA A 12 -10.05 4.79 -5.90
CA ALA A 12 -8.85 5.60 -5.95
C ALA A 12 -8.77 6.55 -4.73
N PRO A 13 -7.57 7.07 -4.38
CA PRO A 13 -7.37 8.04 -3.31
C PRO A 13 -8.09 9.38 -3.52
N ILE A 14 -8.27 9.77 -4.77
CA ILE A 14 -9.05 10.93 -5.19
C ILE A 14 -10.03 10.52 -6.30
N THR A 15 -11.14 11.20 -6.37
CA THR A 15 -12.13 11.00 -7.43
C THR A 15 -11.71 11.72 -8.72
N LEU A 16 -12.26 11.27 -9.84
CA LEU A 16 -12.09 11.97 -11.12
C LEU A 16 -12.59 13.42 -11.06
N ALA A 17 -13.70 13.66 -10.34
CA ALA A 17 -14.25 14.99 -10.17
C ALA A 17 -13.33 15.92 -9.38
N GLU A 18 -12.70 15.44 -8.31
CA GLU A 18 -11.70 16.18 -7.55
C GLU A 18 -10.46 16.50 -8.41
N ALA A 19 -9.96 15.52 -9.17
CA ALA A 19 -8.84 15.73 -10.08
C ALA A 19 -9.15 16.77 -11.15
N ARG A 20 -10.33 16.72 -11.77
CA ARG A 20 -10.78 17.73 -12.74
C ARG A 20 -10.87 19.12 -12.12
N SER A 21 -11.45 19.22 -10.92
CA SER A 21 -11.52 20.49 -10.18
C SER A 21 -10.13 21.04 -9.88
N TRP A 22 -9.21 20.21 -9.44
CA TRP A 22 -7.81 20.58 -9.15
C TRP A 22 -7.06 21.07 -10.40
N LEU A 23 -7.33 20.43 -11.55
CA LEU A 23 -6.78 20.80 -12.87
C LEU A 23 -7.49 22.01 -13.50
N SER A 24 -8.51 22.58 -12.86
CA SER A 24 -9.33 23.68 -13.40
C SER A 24 -9.94 23.35 -14.78
N MET A 25 -10.31 22.08 -15.00
CA MET A 25 -10.90 21.64 -16.26
C MET A 25 -12.34 22.18 -16.41
N GLN A 26 -12.70 22.59 -17.64
CA GLN A 26 -14.05 23.05 -17.93
C GLN A 26 -15.09 21.97 -17.67
N SER A 27 -16.22 22.37 -17.13
CA SER A 27 -17.38 21.48 -16.95
C SER A 27 -17.88 20.98 -18.32
N GLY A 28 -18.14 19.68 -18.41
CA GLY A 28 -18.67 19.04 -19.62
C GLY A 28 -17.59 18.55 -20.62
N VAL A 29 -16.34 18.90 -20.48
CA VAL A 29 -15.24 18.35 -21.28
C VAL A 29 -14.81 17.01 -20.68
N THR A 30 -15.01 15.89 -21.36
CA THR A 30 -14.75 14.53 -20.86
C THR A 30 -13.70 13.77 -21.65
N ASP A 31 -13.13 14.40 -22.68
CA ASP A 31 -12.22 13.75 -23.62
C ASP A 31 -10.97 13.13 -22.93
N ASP A 32 -10.54 13.73 -21.84
CA ASP A 32 -9.38 13.29 -21.08
C ASP A 32 -9.70 12.41 -19.86
N ASP A 33 -10.96 12.10 -19.57
CA ASP A 33 -11.36 11.39 -18.35
C ASP A 33 -10.72 10.02 -18.21
N VAL A 34 -10.62 9.27 -19.30
CA VAL A 34 -9.97 7.95 -19.32
C VAL A 34 -8.48 8.07 -18.99
N ALA A 35 -7.82 9.04 -19.62
CA ALA A 35 -6.40 9.29 -19.40
C ALA A 35 -6.14 9.79 -17.97
N LEU A 36 -6.98 10.67 -17.44
CA LEU A 36 -6.88 11.20 -16.09
C LEU A 36 -7.10 10.10 -15.04
N THR A 37 -8.07 9.22 -15.26
CA THR A 37 -8.28 8.04 -14.40
C THR A 37 -7.04 7.14 -14.38
N ALA A 38 -6.45 6.86 -15.54
CA ALA A 38 -5.21 6.06 -15.62
C ALA A 38 -4.04 6.73 -14.89
N ILE A 39 -3.89 8.05 -14.99
CA ILE A 39 -2.86 8.83 -14.30
C ILE A 39 -3.05 8.74 -12.78
N ILE A 40 -4.28 8.85 -12.27
CA ILE A 40 -4.56 8.71 -10.84
C ILE A 40 -4.11 7.34 -10.32
N LEU A 41 -4.40 6.26 -11.06
CA LEU A 41 -3.98 4.91 -10.68
C LEU A 41 -2.45 4.74 -10.75
N GLU A 42 -1.80 5.28 -11.79
CA GLU A 42 -0.33 5.28 -11.92
C GLU A 42 0.33 6.02 -10.75
N VAL A 43 -0.14 7.22 -10.42
CA VAL A 43 0.35 8.03 -9.32
C VAL A 43 0.16 7.32 -7.97
N THR A 44 -0.98 6.67 -7.78
CA THR A 44 -1.26 5.88 -6.57
C THR A 44 -0.23 4.74 -6.42
N ALA A 45 -0.03 3.96 -7.47
CA ALA A 45 0.94 2.85 -7.45
C ALA A 45 2.38 3.36 -7.23
N TYR A 46 2.75 4.46 -7.89
CA TYR A 46 4.05 5.10 -7.71
C TYR A 46 4.28 5.54 -6.26
N LEU A 47 3.30 6.20 -5.64
CA LEU A 47 3.40 6.65 -4.25
C LEU A 47 3.48 5.48 -3.28
N GLU A 48 2.65 4.45 -3.43
CA GLU A 48 2.70 3.26 -2.58
C GLU A 48 4.07 2.57 -2.63
N GLN A 49 4.70 2.53 -3.80
CA GLN A 49 6.05 2.01 -3.96
C GLN A 49 7.09 2.91 -3.26
N ARG A 50 7.00 4.23 -3.44
CA ARG A 50 7.96 5.19 -2.88
C ARG A 50 7.86 5.35 -1.36
N LEU A 51 6.70 5.06 -0.79
CA LEU A 51 6.42 5.18 0.65
C LEU A 51 6.73 3.89 1.45
N ASN A 52 7.57 3.00 0.90
CA ASN A 52 8.07 1.79 1.58
C ASN A 52 6.94 0.88 2.12
N GLY A 53 6.02 0.45 1.25
CA GLY A 53 4.96 -0.48 1.61
C GLY A 53 3.71 0.16 2.21
N ARG A 54 3.66 1.48 2.34
CA ARG A 54 2.46 2.20 2.77
C ARG A 54 1.37 2.10 1.71
N LYS A 55 0.20 1.61 2.10
CA LYS A 55 -0.99 1.52 1.24
C LYS A 55 -1.92 2.69 1.51
N LEU A 56 -2.40 3.33 0.42
CA LEU A 56 -3.24 4.51 0.54
C LEU A 56 -4.69 4.12 0.84
N ILE A 57 -5.26 3.23 0.07
CA ILE A 57 -6.64 2.74 0.21
C ILE A 57 -6.62 1.30 0.71
N SER A 58 -7.66 0.89 1.42
CA SER A 58 -7.78 -0.48 1.94
C SER A 58 -7.70 -1.52 0.84
N GLN A 59 -6.82 -2.48 1.05
CA GLN A 59 -6.59 -3.63 0.18
C GLN A 59 -6.16 -4.83 1.02
N THR A 60 -6.45 -6.04 0.56
CA THR A 60 -6.10 -7.25 1.28
C THR A 60 -4.85 -7.89 0.69
N TRP A 61 -3.95 -8.26 1.55
CA TRP A 61 -2.70 -8.93 1.20
C TRP A 61 -2.55 -10.25 1.95
N SER A 62 -1.98 -11.22 1.28
CA SER A 62 -1.48 -12.46 1.88
C SER A 62 0.03 -12.39 1.99
N ILE A 63 0.52 -12.71 3.16
CA ILE A 63 1.94 -12.71 3.52
C ILE A 63 2.31 -14.15 3.85
N GLN A 64 3.13 -14.76 2.99
CA GLN A 64 3.61 -16.12 3.16
C GLN A 64 4.97 -16.08 3.83
N LEU A 65 5.14 -16.87 4.89
CA LEU A 65 6.34 -16.97 5.69
C LEU A 65 6.84 -18.41 5.71
N ASP A 66 8.16 -18.56 5.80
CA ASP A 66 8.82 -19.82 6.10
C ASP A 66 8.96 -20.00 7.63
N ALA A 67 9.19 -21.21 8.11
CA ALA A 67 9.19 -21.51 9.54
C ALA A 67 10.28 -20.74 10.32
N ASP A 68 11.41 -20.46 9.70
CA ASP A 68 12.51 -19.70 10.28
C ASP A 68 12.20 -18.19 10.41
N GLU A 69 11.22 -17.69 9.65
CA GLU A 69 10.71 -16.31 9.74
C GLU A 69 9.62 -16.15 10.82
N VAL A 70 9.09 -17.25 11.35
CA VAL A 70 8.01 -17.27 12.36
C VAL A 70 8.60 -17.29 13.76
N GLY A 71 8.69 -16.12 14.38
CA GLY A 71 9.11 -15.96 15.77
C GLY A 71 7.96 -15.74 16.75
N THR A 72 8.28 -15.34 17.97
CA THR A 72 7.29 -14.86 18.96
C THR A 72 6.67 -13.53 18.56
N GLU A 73 7.36 -12.75 17.74
CA GLU A 73 6.90 -11.49 17.16
C GLU A 73 7.20 -11.49 15.66
N ILE A 74 6.18 -11.18 14.86
CA ILE A 74 6.26 -11.11 13.40
C ILE A 74 5.94 -9.67 12.98
N HIS A 75 6.93 -8.99 12.41
CA HIS A 75 6.76 -7.66 11.84
C HIS A 75 6.24 -7.74 10.42
N LEU A 76 5.20 -6.95 10.10
CA LEU A 76 4.61 -6.93 8.77
C LEU A 76 5.14 -5.72 7.98
N PRO A 77 5.58 -5.94 6.72
CA PRO A 77 6.23 -4.89 5.93
C PRO A 77 5.24 -3.93 5.26
N ILE A 78 3.94 -4.22 5.32
CA ILE A 78 2.88 -3.40 4.71
C ILE A 78 2.15 -2.63 5.80
N LEU A 79 1.88 -1.34 5.57
CA LEU A 79 1.26 -0.46 6.55
C LEU A 79 0.36 0.62 5.88
N PRO A 80 -0.51 1.27 6.65
CA PRO A 80 -0.95 0.88 7.98
C PRO A 80 -1.79 -0.39 7.94
N MET A 81 -1.70 -1.24 8.97
CA MET A 81 -2.59 -2.39 9.09
C MET A 81 -3.91 -1.98 9.74
N VAL A 82 -5.00 -2.45 9.17
CA VAL A 82 -6.37 -2.25 9.67
C VAL A 82 -6.81 -3.44 10.51
N SER A 83 -6.64 -4.65 9.98
CA SER A 83 -7.07 -5.88 10.66
C SER A 83 -6.33 -7.10 10.12
N VAL A 84 -6.27 -8.15 10.94
CA VAL A 84 -5.89 -9.49 10.52
C VAL A 84 -7.18 -10.28 10.19
N THR A 85 -7.25 -10.84 9.00
CA THR A 85 -8.42 -11.65 8.57
C THR A 85 -8.27 -13.10 9.02
N SER A 86 -7.10 -13.69 8.81
CA SER A 86 -6.79 -15.06 9.21
C SER A 86 -5.28 -15.30 9.27
N ILE A 87 -4.87 -16.22 10.12
CA ILE A 87 -3.54 -16.82 10.11
C ILE A 87 -3.73 -18.30 9.94
N LYS A 88 -3.08 -18.88 8.94
CA LYS A 88 -3.10 -20.31 8.66
C LYS A 88 -1.69 -20.86 8.74
N THR A 89 -1.54 -22.09 9.17
CA THR A 89 -0.29 -22.84 9.13
C THR A 89 -0.48 -24.10 8.28
N THR A 90 0.58 -24.53 7.62
CA THR A 90 0.62 -25.76 6.83
C THR A 90 1.62 -26.71 7.48
N ASP A 91 1.21 -27.92 7.76
CA ASP A 91 2.05 -28.95 8.36
C ASP A 91 2.88 -29.74 7.31
N ASP A 92 3.68 -30.70 7.76
CA ASP A 92 4.52 -31.54 6.88
C ASP A 92 3.71 -32.47 5.95
N ALA A 93 2.44 -32.73 6.28
CA ALA A 93 1.53 -33.52 5.43
C ALA A 93 0.92 -32.63 4.33
N GLY A 94 1.01 -31.30 4.46
CA GLY A 94 0.42 -30.32 3.55
C GLY A 94 -0.98 -29.88 3.98
N ASP A 95 -1.42 -30.27 5.16
CA ASP A 95 -2.73 -29.88 5.68
C ASP A 95 -2.70 -28.47 6.26
N GLU A 96 -3.67 -27.64 5.84
CA GLU A 96 -3.83 -26.29 6.36
C GLU A 96 -4.69 -26.28 7.63
N SER A 97 -4.23 -25.57 8.64
CA SER A 97 -5.00 -25.29 9.84
C SER A 97 -5.06 -23.79 10.14
N THR A 98 -6.23 -23.30 10.60
CA THR A 98 -6.35 -21.90 11.02
C THR A 98 -5.89 -21.78 12.47
N VAL A 99 -5.01 -20.83 12.73
CA VAL A 99 -4.52 -20.51 14.07
C VAL A 99 -5.63 -19.84 14.87
N ASP A 100 -5.92 -20.37 16.07
CA ASP A 100 -6.92 -19.79 16.98
C ASP A 100 -6.48 -18.36 17.37
N ALA A 101 -7.42 -17.42 17.34
CA ALA A 101 -7.21 -16.04 17.72
C ALA A 101 -6.74 -15.84 19.19
N ALA A 102 -6.99 -16.81 20.05
CA ALA A 102 -6.48 -16.82 21.42
C ALA A 102 -4.95 -16.98 21.50
N ASN A 103 -4.33 -17.59 20.49
CA ASN A 103 -2.90 -17.85 20.45
C ASN A 103 -2.05 -16.63 20.08
N TYR A 104 -2.64 -15.56 19.56
CA TYR A 104 -1.89 -14.37 19.15
C TYR A 104 -2.62 -13.07 19.46
N GLN A 105 -1.85 -11.99 19.51
CA GLN A 105 -2.32 -10.62 19.55
C GLN A 105 -1.72 -9.88 18.36
N TYR A 106 -2.34 -8.81 17.91
CA TYR A 106 -1.78 -8.01 16.84
C TYR A 106 -1.92 -6.51 17.13
N ARG A 107 -0.95 -5.75 16.65
CA ARG A 107 -0.94 -4.29 16.70
C ARG A 107 -1.25 -3.73 15.33
N ILE A 108 -2.30 -2.91 15.26
CA ILE A 108 -2.71 -2.20 14.03
C ILE A 108 -1.94 -0.89 13.85
N GLY A 109 -2.13 -0.25 12.70
CA GLY A 109 -1.61 1.09 12.39
C GLY A 109 -0.25 1.07 11.70
N GLN A 110 0.59 2.06 12.02
CA GLN A 110 1.84 2.35 11.28
C GLN A 110 3.01 1.41 11.63
N SER A 111 2.86 0.59 12.64
CA SER A 111 3.90 -0.35 13.10
C SER A 111 3.25 -1.71 13.35
N PRO A 112 2.78 -2.35 12.25
CA PRO A 112 2.00 -3.56 12.36
C PRO A 112 2.86 -4.76 12.76
N ARG A 113 2.37 -5.51 13.73
CA ARG A 113 3.03 -6.72 14.19
C ARG A 113 2.04 -7.70 14.76
N ILE A 114 2.38 -8.96 14.69
CA ILE A 114 1.67 -10.06 15.32
C ILE A 114 2.57 -10.63 16.41
N VAL A 115 2.04 -10.82 17.59
CA VAL A 115 2.79 -11.30 18.76
C VAL A 115 2.09 -12.52 19.31
N LEU A 116 2.85 -13.58 19.58
CA LEU A 116 2.34 -14.77 20.23
C LEU A 116 1.84 -14.41 21.65
N SER A 117 0.65 -14.88 22.02
CA SER A 117 0.13 -14.71 23.38
C SER A 117 1.01 -15.46 24.38
N PRO A 118 1.11 -14.99 25.65
CA PRO A 118 1.98 -15.62 26.66
C PRO A 118 1.72 -17.12 26.88
N SER A 119 0.47 -17.56 26.72
CA SER A 119 0.04 -18.97 26.79
C SER A 119 -0.21 -19.59 25.42
N GLY A 120 0.01 -18.85 24.34
CA GLY A 120 -0.20 -19.31 22.97
C GLY A 120 0.98 -20.10 22.43
N SER A 121 0.71 -20.90 21.41
CA SER A 121 1.73 -21.60 20.64
C SER A 121 1.35 -21.61 19.16
N TRP A 122 2.36 -21.53 18.31
CA TRP A 122 2.13 -21.79 16.90
C TRP A 122 1.95 -23.30 16.72
N PRO A 123 1.00 -23.75 15.88
CA PRO A 123 0.89 -25.15 15.49
C PRO A 123 2.19 -25.65 14.84
N THR A 124 2.38 -26.97 14.82
CA THR A 124 3.47 -27.59 14.05
C THR A 124 3.33 -27.20 12.59
N MET A 125 4.43 -26.78 11.96
CA MET A 125 4.44 -26.31 10.60
C MET A 125 5.64 -26.83 9.82
N ARG A 126 5.49 -27.01 8.50
CA ARG A 126 6.57 -27.39 7.59
C ARG A 126 7.60 -26.29 7.46
N THR A 127 8.77 -26.60 6.87
CA THR A 127 9.90 -25.67 6.76
C THR A 127 9.62 -24.50 5.83
N TYR A 128 9.06 -24.74 4.64
CA TYR A 128 8.80 -23.74 3.62
C TYR A 128 7.31 -23.46 3.46
N ASP A 129 6.95 -22.24 3.12
CA ASP A 129 5.55 -21.82 2.96
C ASP A 129 4.67 -22.25 4.14
N SER A 130 5.20 -22.11 5.34
CA SER A 130 4.66 -22.68 6.57
C SER A 130 3.50 -21.89 7.16
N MET A 131 3.51 -20.55 7.03
CA MET A 131 2.46 -19.68 7.58
C MET A 131 1.94 -18.72 6.53
N LEU A 132 0.62 -18.59 6.43
CA LEU A 132 -0.08 -17.64 5.58
C LEU A 132 -0.89 -16.65 6.43
N ILE A 133 -0.47 -15.41 6.44
CA ILE A 133 -1.17 -14.33 7.13
C ILE A 133 -1.96 -13.54 6.08
N THR A 134 -3.29 -13.46 6.25
CA THR A 134 -4.15 -12.62 5.42
C THR A 134 -4.61 -11.42 6.25
N ALA A 135 -4.33 -10.21 5.77
CA ALA A 135 -4.61 -8.99 6.50
C ALA A 135 -5.01 -7.84 5.56
N VAL A 136 -5.73 -6.87 6.12
CA VAL A 136 -6.17 -5.65 5.42
C VAL A 136 -5.24 -4.51 5.78
N PHE A 137 -4.73 -3.83 4.77
CA PHE A 137 -3.82 -2.69 4.89
C PHE A 137 -4.36 -1.48 4.14
N GLY A 138 -3.99 -0.28 4.58
CA GLY A 138 -4.41 0.99 4.02
C GLY A 138 -5.13 1.86 5.05
N TYR A 139 -5.48 3.09 4.67
CA TYR A 139 -6.18 4.03 5.56
C TYR A 139 -7.71 3.82 5.58
N GLY A 140 -8.24 2.87 4.82
CA GLY A 140 -9.69 2.68 4.68
C GLY A 140 -10.21 3.24 3.35
N ALA A 141 -11.33 3.96 3.42
CA ALA A 141 -11.87 4.71 2.29
C ALA A 141 -11.04 5.98 2.01
N ALA A 142 -11.22 6.58 0.83
CA ALA A 142 -10.53 7.82 0.44
C ALA A 142 -10.72 8.97 1.46
N ALA A 143 -11.89 9.06 2.09
CA ALA A 143 -12.20 10.07 3.10
C ALA A 143 -11.37 9.95 4.40
N ASN A 144 -10.74 8.80 4.64
CA ASN A 144 -9.89 8.56 5.81
C ASN A 144 -8.40 8.78 5.53
N LEU A 145 -8.06 9.12 4.29
CA LEU A 145 -6.69 9.38 3.90
C LEU A 145 -6.23 10.72 4.51
N PRO A 146 -5.04 10.78 5.12
CA PRO A 146 -4.48 12.04 5.60
C PRO A 146 -4.38 13.10 4.50
N ASP A 147 -4.67 14.35 4.84
CA ASP A 147 -4.74 15.46 3.88
C ASP A 147 -3.42 15.69 3.12
N ASP A 148 -2.29 15.45 3.77
CA ASP A 148 -0.95 15.54 3.17
C ASP A 148 -0.75 14.50 2.05
N LEU A 149 -1.28 13.28 2.22
CA LEU A 149 -1.26 12.24 1.19
C LEU A 149 -2.24 12.55 0.06
N VAL A 150 -3.43 13.07 0.38
CA VAL A 150 -4.40 13.53 -0.63
C VAL A 150 -3.79 14.63 -1.49
N GLN A 151 -3.15 15.63 -0.86
CA GLN A 151 -2.49 16.73 -1.55
C GLN A 151 -1.36 16.23 -2.45
N LEU A 152 -0.54 15.31 -1.95
CA LEU A 152 0.54 14.70 -2.70
C LEU A 152 0.05 13.94 -3.96
N VAL A 153 -1.08 13.22 -3.84
CA VAL A 153 -1.71 12.56 -4.99
C VAL A 153 -2.19 13.60 -6.01
N LYS A 154 -2.83 14.69 -5.57
CA LYS A 154 -3.29 15.78 -6.45
C LYS A 154 -2.14 16.45 -7.18
N ASP A 155 -1.08 16.80 -6.48
CA ASP A 155 0.09 17.49 -7.05
C ASP A 155 0.82 16.62 -8.09
N LEU A 156 0.99 15.34 -7.79
CA LEU A 156 1.59 14.39 -8.75
C LEU A 156 0.68 14.13 -9.95
N THR A 157 -0.64 14.08 -9.75
CA THR A 157 -1.61 13.95 -10.84
C THR A 157 -1.54 15.15 -11.75
N LEU A 158 -1.49 16.39 -11.21
CA LEU A 158 -1.29 17.60 -11.98
C LEU A 158 0.03 17.58 -12.77
N PHE A 159 1.12 17.20 -12.11
CA PHE A 159 2.43 17.10 -12.75
C PHE A 159 2.42 16.09 -13.92
N ARG A 160 1.87 14.90 -13.72
CA ARG A 160 1.78 13.86 -14.75
C ARG A 160 0.86 14.26 -15.89
N TYR A 161 -0.28 14.88 -15.59
CA TYR A 161 -1.22 15.35 -16.61
C TYR A 161 -0.61 16.47 -17.46
N SER A 162 0.06 17.45 -16.86
CA SER A 162 0.73 18.53 -17.62
C SER A 162 1.90 18.03 -18.47
N SER A 163 2.47 16.90 -18.11
CA SER A 163 3.52 16.22 -18.88
C SER A 163 2.96 15.26 -19.95
N LYS A 164 1.63 15.11 -20.05
CA LYS A 164 0.96 14.25 -21.03
C LYS A 164 1.25 14.75 -22.46
N GLY A 165 1.74 13.86 -23.30
CA GLY A 165 2.13 14.20 -24.69
C GLY A 165 3.57 14.71 -24.83
N SER A 166 4.25 15.03 -23.75
CA SER A 166 5.70 15.20 -23.74
C SER A 166 6.33 13.81 -23.65
N GLY A 167 6.40 13.11 -24.75
CA GLY A 167 7.16 11.87 -24.81
C GLY A 167 8.57 12.13 -24.29
N VAL A 168 8.89 11.54 -23.16
CA VAL A 168 10.23 11.42 -22.57
C VAL A 168 11.06 12.70 -22.68
N THR A 169 11.27 13.40 -21.57
CA THR A 169 12.23 14.49 -21.46
C THR A 169 12.00 15.66 -22.44
N GLN A 170 10.98 16.47 -22.19
CA GLN A 170 11.07 17.82 -22.72
C GLN A 170 12.23 18.53 -22.03
N THR A 171 13.33 18.63 -22.72
CA THR A 171 14.38 19.60 -22.45
C THR A 171 13.87 20.96 -22.88
N VAL A 172 13.06 21.60 -22.05
CA VAL A 172 12.86 23.04 -22.18
C VAL A 172 14.09 23.66 -21.52
N SER A 173 14.96 24.20 -22.34
CA SER A 173 16.20 24.88 -21.89
C SER A 173 17.20 23.99 -21.13
N GLY A 174 17.37 22.71 -21.51
CA GLY A 174 18.41 21.84 -20.92
C GLY A 174 18.08 21.27 -19.52
N GLN A 175 16.88 21.51 -19.00
CA GLN A 175 16.45 20.90 -17.73
C GLN A 175 15.58 19.66 -17.98
N VAL A 176 16.00 18.53 -17.41
CA VAL A 176 15.18 17.30 -17.35
C VAL A 176 13.98 17.60 -16.46
N MET A 177 12.76 17.37 -16.95
CA MET A 177 11.55 17.50 -16.15
C MET A 177 11.52 16.37 -15.11
N SER A 178 12.03 16.64 -13.92
CA SER A 178 11.97 15.75 -12.76
C SER A 178 10.77 16.10 -11.88
N VAL A 179 10.32 15.16 -11.07
CA VAL A 179 9.33 15.44 -10.01
C VAL A 179 9.82 16.67 -9.22
N PRO A 180 8.95 17.66 -8.94
CA PRO A 180 9.37 18.86 -8.22
C PRO A 180 10.07 18.53 -6.90
N ASN A 181 11.16 19.22 -6.59
CA ASN A 181 11.93 18.99 -5.36
C ASN A 181 11.09 19.07 -4.08
N VAL A 182 10.02 19.87 -4.08
CA VAL A 182 9.08 19.99 -2.96
C VAL A 182 8.34 18.65 -2.78
N THR A 183 7.85 18.07 -3.85
CA THR A 183 7.14 16.78 -3.85
C THR A 183 8.07 15.63 -3.41
N GLU A 184 9.32 15.62 -3.87
CA GLU A 184 10.31 14.62 -3.41
C GLU A 184 10.63 14.75 -1.92
N ARG A 185 10.71 15.98 -1.39
CA ARG A 185 10.88 16.20 0.05
C ARG A 185 9.68 15.73 0.86
N GLN A 186 8.46 15.96 0.38
CA GLN A 186 7.23 15.47 1.01
C GLN A 186 7.20 13.93 1.02
N ILE A 187 7.50 13.29 -0.11
CA ILE A 187 7.62 11.83 -0.19
C ILE A 187 8.64 11.31 0.84
N THR A 188 9.80 11.94 0.91
CA THR A 188 10.85 11.55 1.86
C THR A 188 10.42 11.72 3.31
N ALA A 189 9.72 12.80 3.65
CA ALA A 189 9.20 13.05 4.99
C ALA A 189 8.10 12.06 5.42
N LEU A 190 7.31 11.58 4.47
CA LEU A 190 6.22 10.61 4.70
C LEU A 190 6.68 9.16 4.58
N ARG A 191 7.93 8.93 4.17
CA ARG A 191 8.52 7.61 4.04
C ARG A 191 8.66 6.97 5.43
N VAL A 192 8.31 5.71 5.50
CA VAL A 192 8.56 4.92 6.71
C VAL A 192 9.95 4.33 6.62
N GLU A 193 10.73 4.49 7.69
CA GLU A 193 12.03 3.83 7.77
C GLU A 193 11.81 2.30 7.81
N PRO A 194 12.56 1.54 7.01
CA PRO A 194 12.49 0.09 7.08
C PRO A 194 12.95 -0.37 8.47
N TRP A 195 12.30 -1.40 8.99
CA TRP A 195 12.72 -2.05 10.24
C TRP A 195 14.16 -2.56 10.10
N ARG A 196 15.00 -2.16 11.02
CA ARG A 196 16.34 -2.72 11.22
C ARG A 196 16.30 -3.84 12.22
#